data_35b295f8f90d2fb8874fd41a04fc1bc5
#
_entry.id   35b295f8f90d2fb8874fd41a04fc1bc5
#
_cell.length_a   1.000
_cell.length_b   1.000
_cell.length_c   1.000
_cell.angle_alpha   90.00
_cell.angle_beta   90.00
_cell.angle_gamma   90.00
#
_symmetry.space_group_name_H-M   'P 1'
#
loop_
_entity.id
_entity.type
_entity.pdbx_description
1 polymer ?
#
loop_
_entity_poly.entity_id
_entity_poly.type
_entity_poly.pdbx_seq_one_letter_code
_entity_poly.pdbx_strand_id
1 'polypeptide(L)'
;MDKEFDKWNKKKKHINGQSDYLPLYHERQIRWCRLGVNVGFEQDGTGEGFSRPVLIIKGLSRNVCIVVPLTTAIKNNKYFIPLGIVDGKEAAVIISQIRLIDTKRLYKQIKTLDKNIFADIQKAVRNLLS
;
A
#
# COMPACT_ATOMS: atom_id res chain seq x y z
N MET A 1 -12.11 -11.84 -8.67
CA MET A 1 -10.73 -11.92 -8.30
C MET A 1 -10.50 -12.10 -6.81
N ASP A 2 -11.11 -11.31 -6.00
CA ASP A 2 -10.93 -11.42 -4.57
C ASP A 2 -11.29 -12.78 -4.04
N LYS A 3 -12.36 -13.34 -4.54
CA LYS A 3 -12.79 -14.62 -4.08
C LYS A 3 -11.78 -15.72 -4.39
N GLU A 4 -11.23 -15.67 -5.57
CA GLU A 4 -10.23 -16.62 -5.96
C GLU A 4 -8.96 -16.45 -5.17
N PHE A 5 -8.62 -15.22 -4.90
CA PHE A 5 -7.45 -14.88 -4.13
C PHE A 5 -7.57 -15.42 -2.70
N ASP A 6 -8.72 -15.25 -2.10
CA ASP A 6 -8.95 -15.73 -0.75
C ASP A 6 -8.88 -17.23 -0.69
N LYS A 7 -9.46 -17.90 -1.67
CA LYS A 7 -9.45 -19.33 -1.72
C LYS A 7 -8.03 -19.85 -1.82
N TRP A 8 -7.24 -19.21 -2.65
CA TRP A 8 -5.86 -19.60 -2.85
C TRP A 8 -5.06 -19.47 -1.56
N ASN A 9 -5.25 -18.38 -0.85
CA ASN A 9 -4.55 -18.16 0.39
C ASN A 9 -4.93 -19.18 1.45
N LYS A 10 -6.19 -19.49 1.56
CA LYS A 10 -6.65 -20.45 2.53
C LYS A 10 -6.06 -21.82 2.24
N LYS A 11 -6.04 -22.18 0.99
CA LYS A 11 -5.52 -23.47 0.60
C LYS A 11 -4.05 -23.58 0.93
N LYS A 12 -3.30 -22.56 0.62
CA LYS A 12 -1.89 -22.58 0.88
C LYS A 12 -1.58 -22.66 2.36
N LYS A 13 -2.30 -21.90 3.14
CA LYS A 13 -2.13 -21.91 4.56
C LYS A 13 -2.41 -23.29 5.12
N HIS A 14 -3.44 -23.94 4.62
CA HIS A 14 -3.82 -25.24 5.09
C HIS A 14 -2.75 -26.27 4.79
N ILE A 15 -2.17 -26.22 3.61
CA ILE A 15 -1.21 -27.18 3.19
C ILE A 15 0.13 -27.02 3.86
N ASN A 16 0.59 -25.80 3.95
CA ASN A 16 1.94 -25.56 4.42
C ASN A 16 2.04 -25.12 5.84
N GLY A 17 0.99 -25.09 6.57
CA GLY A 17 1.03 -24.59 7.92
C GLY A 17 1.16 -23.09 7.88
N GLN A 18 2.14 -22.56 8.56
CA GLN A 18 2.21 -21.13 8.63
C GLN A 18 3.36 -20.51 7.88
N SER A 19 4.32 -21.27 7.48
CA SER A 19 5.52 -20.67 6.97
C SER A 19 5.33 -19.94 5.66
N ASP A 20 4.43 -20.41 4.83
CA ASP A 20 4.24 -19.80 3.54
C ASP A 20 3.01 -18.97 3.45
N TYR A 21 2.38 -18.72 4.57
CA TYR A 21 1.18 -17.94 4.58
C TYR A 21 1.45 -16.50 4.21
N LEU A 22 0.71 -15.98 3.25
CA LEU A 22 0.79 -14.57 2.89
C LEU A 22 -0.44 -13.88 3.39
N PRO A 23 -0.30 -12.71 3.96
CA PRO A 23 -1.47 -12.01 4.49
C PRO A 23 -2.42 -11.66 3.36
N LEU A 24 -3.69 -11.76 3.65
CA LEU A 24 -4.69 -11.27 2.73
C LEU A 24 -4.66 -9.77 2.73
N TYR A 25 -4.85 -9.18 1.59
CA TYR A 25 -4.90 -7.73 1.49
C TYR A 25 -6.06 -7.35 0.58
N HIS A 26 -6.52 -6.13 0.73
CA HIS A 26 -7.59 -5.62 -0.11
C HIS A 26 -7.31 -4.20 -0.51
N GLU A 27 -7.85 -3.81 -1.63
CA GLU A 27 -7.79 -2.42 -2.07
C GLU A 27 -8.43 -1.53 -1.02
N ARG A 28 -7.99 -0.31 -0.92
CA ARG A 28 -8.41 0.68 0.06
C ARG A 28 -7.77 0.52 1.43
N GLN A 29 -7.08 -0.56 1.68
CA GLN A 29 -6.41 -0.72 2.97
C GLN A 29 -5.13 0.11 3.02
N ILE A 30 -4.88 0.70 4.18
CA ILE A 30 -3.62 1.36 4.45
C ILE A 30 -2.87 0.43 5.38
N ARG A 31 -1.68 0.03 4.95
CA ARG A 31 -0.86 -0.93 5.69
C ARG A 31 0.56 -0.44 5.81
N TRP A 32 1.22 -0.90 6.87
CA TRP A 32 2.66 -0.70 6.98
C TRP A 32 3.33 -1.58 5.94
N CYS A 33 4.34 -1.05 5.30
CA CYS A 33 5.06 -1.75 4.26
C CYS A 33 6.55 -1.61 4.49
N ARG A 34 7.26 -2.73 4.42
CA ARG A 34 8.72 -2.70 4.54
C ARG A 34 9.28 -2.39 3.18
N LEU A 35 9.94 -1.27 3.08
CA LEU A 35 10.49 -0.83 1.81
C LEU A 35 11.93 -1.21 1.63
N GLY A 36 12.57 -1.66 2.68
CA GLY A 36 13.94 -2.11 2.61
C GLY A 36 14.91 -0.97 2.49
N VAL A 37 16.08 -1.29 2.01
CA VAL A 37 17.13 -0.29 1.85
C VAL A 37 16.84 0.53 0.63
N ASN A 38 16.91 1.82 0.76
CA ASN A 38 16.72 2.70 -0.38
C ASN A 38 18.00 2.87 -1.16
N VAL A 39 17.83 3.07 -2.43
CA VAL A 39 18.96 3.21 -3.32
C VAL A 39 18.79 4.50 -4.07
N GLY A 40 19.88 5.11 -4.41
CA GLY A 40 19.84 6.33 -5.16
C GLY A 40 19.51 7.50 -4.28
N PHE A 41 18.68 8.40 -4.77
CA PHE A 41 18.40 9.58 -4.00
C PHE A 41 17.34 9.40 -2.94
N GLU A 42 16.85 8.22 -2.76
CA GLU A 42 15.89 8.00 -1.69
C GLU A 42 16.62 7.70 -0.44
N GLN A 43 16.94 8.67 0.25
CA GLN A 43 17.83 8.49 1.31
C GLN A 43 17.29 8.41 2.65
N ASP A 44 16.05 8.59 2.82
CA ASP A 44 15.54 8.51 4.11
C ASP A 44 15.66 7.21 4.72
N GLY A 45 15.89 6.22 3.94
CA GLY A 45 15.97 4.92 4.46
C GLY A 45 17.12 4.82 5.35
N THR A 46 16.92 4.36 6.49
CA THR A 46 17.96 4.19 7.40
C THR A 46 18.46 2.81 7.32
N GLY A 47 18.25 2.15 6.23
CA GLY A 47 18.73 0.83 6.05
C GLY A 47 17.64 -0.15 6.26
N GLU A 48 18.00 -1.32 6.73
CA GLU A 48 17.05 -2.37 6.89
C GLU A 48 15.99 -1.95 7.86
N GLY A 49 14.81 -2.41 7.66
CA GLY A 49 13.72 -2.12 8.56
C GLY A 49 12.97 -0.85 8.27
N PHE A 50 13.38 -0.13 7.26
CA PHE A 50 12.64 1.07 6.91
C PHE A 50 11.24 0.70 6.49
N SER A 51 10.26 1.29 7.14
CA SER A 51 8.86 1.00 6.89
C SER A 51 8.09 2.28 6.70
N ARG A 52 7.02 2.18 5.95
CA ARG A 52 6.19 3.34 5.66
C ARG A 52 4.77 2.87 5.42
N PRO A 53 3.77 3.66 5.81
CA PRO A 53 2.40 3.29 5.45
C PRO A 53 2.20 3.46 3.96
N VAL A 54 1.45 2.55 3.37
CA VAL A 54 1.09 2.66 1.95
C VAL A 54 -0.40 2.38 1.81
N LEU A 55 -0.99 2.94 0.76
CA LEU A 55 -2.38 2.68 0.42
C LEU A 55 -2.39 1.71 -0.75
N ILE A 56 -3.15 0.65 -0.63
CA ILE A 56 -3.24 -0.35 -1.68
C ILE A 56 -4.24 0.11 -2.72
N ILE A 57 -3.75 0.38 -3.93
CA ILE A 57 -4.56 0.90 -5.02
C ILE A 57 -5.19 -0.23 -5.82
N LYS A 58 -4.42 -1.27 -6.09
CA LYS A 58 -4.93 -2.35 -6.92
C LYS A 58 -4.18 -3.63 -6.63
N GLY A 59 -4.93 -4.71 -6.52
CA GLY A 59 -4.32 -6.02 -6.38
C GLY A 59 -4.17 -6.66 -7.75
N LEU A 60 -2.98 -7.12 -8.07
CA LEU A 60 -2.74 -7.78 -9.33
C LEU A 60 -2.72 -9.30 -9.16
N SER A 61 -2.25 -9.76 -8.03
CA SER A 61 -2.25 -11.17 -7.70
C SER A 61 -2.04 -11.27 -6.21
N ARG A 62 -2.00 -12.47 -5.68
CA ARG A 62 -1.73 -12.58 -4.27
C ARG A 62 -0.30 -12.21 -3.92
N ASN A 63 0.58 -12.15 -4.90
CA ASN A 63 1.99 -11.82 -4.65
C ASN A 63 2.37 -10.38 -4.98
N VAL A 64 1.55 -9.69 -5.75
CA VAL A 64 1.94 -8.38 -6.27
C VAL A 64 0.77 -7.41 -6.21
N CYS A 65 1.03 -6.21 -5.77
CA CYS A 65 0.00 -5.17 -5.78
C CYS A 65 0.63 -3.81 -6.06
N ILE A 66 -0.23 -2.87 -6.39
CA ILE A 66 0.19 -1.50 -6.67
C ILE A 66 -0.19 -0.64 -5.47
N VAL A 67 0.75 0.14 -4.99
CA VAL A 67 0.53 0.98 -3.81
C VAL A 67 1.04 2.40 -4.05
N VAL A 68 0.55 3.32 -3.23
CA VAL A 68 1.12 4.67 -3.15
C VAL A 68 1.49 4.93 -1.70
N PRO A 69 2.62 5.57 -1.44
CA PRO A 69 3.03 5.80 -0.06
C PRO A 69 2.31 6.97 0.57
N LEU A 70 2.21 6.94 1.88
CA LEU A 70 1.68 8.05 2.65
C LEU A 70 2.83 8.88 3.19
N THR A 71 2.52 10.12 3.47
CA THR A 71 3.47 11.02 4.09
C THR A 71 2.75 11.97 5.03
N THR A 72 3.42 12.41 6.08
CA THR A 72 2.91 13.47 6.92
C THR A 72 3.53 14.81 6.54
N ALA A 73 4.53 14.79 5.66
CA ALA A 73 5.13 16.01 5.13
C ALA A 73 4.40 16.41 3.86
N ILE A 74 3.24 17.02 4.03
CA ILE A 74 2.35 17.28 2.91
C ILE A 74 2.73 18.55 2.19
N LYS A 75 2.91 18.41 0.86
CA LYS A 75 3.19 19.58 0.03
C LYS A 75 1.93 19.98 -0.72
N ASN A 76 1.84 21.23 -1.05
CA ASN A 76 0.66 21.75 -1.70
C ASN A 76 0.82 21.67 -3.23
N ASN A 77 0.60 20.50 -3.76
CA ASN A 77 0.59 20.33 -5.21
C ASN A 77 -0.28 19.12 -5.56
N LYS A 78 -0.52 18.92 -6.83
CA LYS A 78 -1.50 17.93 -7.28
C LYS A 78 -1.11 16.49 -7.03
N TYR A 79 0.13 16.23 -6.67
CA TYR A 79 0.57 14.87 -6.43
C TYR A 79 0.34 14.41 -4.99
N PHE A 80 0.00 15.33 -4.10
CA PHE A 80 -0.26 15.02 -2.70
C PHE A 80 -1.75 15.14 -2.45
N ILE A 81 -2.41 14.01 -2.17
CA ILE A 81 -3.85 14.02 -1.95
C ILE A 81 -4.12 13.75 -0.47
N PRO A 82 -4.72 14.72 0.23
CA PRO A 82 -4.95 14.59 1.67
C PRO A 82 -5.91 13.47 2.00
N LEU A 83 -5.63 12.76 3.06
CA LEU A 83 -6.47 11.68 3.55
C LEU A 83 -7.15 12.00 4.87
N GLY A 84 -6.76 13.09 5.51
CA GLY A 84 -7.21 13.36 6.86
C GLY A 84 -6.28 12.69 7.84
N ILE A 85 -6.82 12.32 8.99
CA ILE A 85 -6.01 11.75 10.05
C ILE A 85 -5.84 10.25 9.85
N VAL A 86 -4.62 9.80 9.85
CA VAL A 86 -4.28 8.40 9.74
C VAL A 86 -3.29 8.10 10.85
N ASP A 87 -3.65 7.16 11.70
CA ASP A 87 -2.79 6.77 12.82
C ASP A 87 -2.35 7.99 13.65
N GLY A 88 -3.31 8.88 13.90
CA GLY A 88 -3.08 10.02 14.78
C GLY A 88 -2.43 11.22 14.15
N LYS A 89 -2.12 11.18 12.87
CA LYS A 89 -1.46 12.30 12.21
C LYS A 89 -2.13 12.60 10.88
N GLU A 90 -2.07 13.86 10.50
CA GLU A 90 -2.60 14.25 9.20
C GLU A 90 -1.69 13.70 8.12
N ALA A 91 -2.26 13.05 7.14
CA ALA A 91 -1.47 12.36 6.12
C ALA A 91 -2.01 12.61 4.73
N ALA A 92 -1.18 12.38 3.74
CA ALA A 92 -1.56 12.44 2.34
C ALA A 92 -0.89 11.30 1.61
N VAL A 93 -1.45 10.89 0.48
CA VAL A 93 -0.76 9.94 -0.40
C VAL A 93 -0.01 10.72 -1.45
N ILE A 94 1.10 10.18 -1.90
CA ILE A 94 1.92 10.78 -2.95
C ILE A 94 1.71 9.95 -4.20
N ILE A 95 0.81 10.39 -5.07
CA ILE A 95 0.46 9.56 -6.22
C ILE A 95 1.57 9.47 -7.26
N SER A 96 2.50 10.41 -7.26
CA SER A 96 3.62 10.34 -8.20
C SER A 96 4.62 9.26 -7.81
N GLN A 97 4.49 8.70 -6.61
CA GLN A 97 5.38 7.62 -6.16
C GLN A 97 4.69 6.27 -6.18
N ILE A 98 3.74 6.12 -7.06
CA ILE A 98 3.05 4.85 -7.24
C ILE A 98 4.06 3.77 -7.60
N ARG A 99 3.91 2.59 -7.02
CA ARG A 99 4.86 1.53 -7.27
C ARG A 99 4.24 0.16 -7.08
N LEU A 100 4.91 -0.80 -7.67
CA LEU A 100 4.55 -2.20 -7.59
C LEU A 100 5.35 -2.81 -6.45
N ILE A 101 4.73 -3.58 -5.61
CA ILE A 101 5.47 -4.23 -4.53
C ILE A 101 5.07 -5.70 -4.41
N ASP A 102 5.94 -6.45 -3.76
CA ASP A 102 5.64 -7.82 -3.37
C ASP A 102 4.79 -7.72 -2.11
N THR A 103 3.68 -8.44 -2.07
CA THR A 103 2.77 -8.37 -0.94
C THR A 103 3.38 -8.86 0.36
N LYS A 104 4.49 -9.57 0.30
CA LYS A 104 5.20 -9.99 1.50
C LYS A 104 5.72 -8.79 2.30
N ARG A 105 5.84 -7.65 1.66
CA ARG A 105 6.32 -6.46 2.36
C ARG A 105 5.25 -5.81 3.22
N LEU A 106 3.98 -6.19 3.00
CA LEU A 106 2.88 -5.62 3.78
C LEU A 106 2.77 -6.36 5.11
N TYR A 107 2.47 -5.62 6.18
CA TYR A 107 2.24 -6.31 7.43
C TYR A 107 1.05 -5.70 8.19
N LYS A 108 1.21 -4.76 9.02
CA LYS A 108 0.14 -4.33 9.89
C LYS A 108 -0.86 -3.43 9.19
N GLN A 109 -2.14 -3.74 9.30
CA GLN A 109 -3.18 -2.88 8.74
C GLN A 109 -3.44 -1.71 9.68
N ILE A 110 -3.57 -0.53 9.12
CA ILE A 110 -3.86 0.67 9.89
C ILE A 110 -5.34 1.00 9.81
N LYS A 111 -5.88 1.07 8.61
CA LYS A 111 -7.32 1.32 8.44
C LYS A 111 -7.71 1.07 6.99
N THR A 112 -9.01 1.05 6.74
CA THR A 112 -9.54 0.96 5.38
C THR A 112 -10.06 2.34 5.02
N LEU A 113 -9.61 2.86 3.90
CA LEU A 113 -9.96 4.20 3.50
C LEU A 113 -11.41 4.28 3.04
N ASP A 114 -12.03 5.43 3.29
CA ASP A 114 -13.38 5.69 2.83
C ASP A 114 -13.48 5.53 1.31
N LYS A 115 -14.59 4.96 0.84
CA LYS A 115 -14.76 4.69 -0.58
C LYS A 115 -14.71 5.93 -1.45
N ASN A 116 -15.27 7.02 -0.96
CA ASN A 116 -15.31 8.25 -1.76
C ASN A 116 -13.93 8.85 -1.93
N ILE A 117 -13.16 8.85 -0.86
CA ILE A 117 -11.80 9.36 -0.93
C ILE A 117 -10.97 8.45 -1.82
N PHE A 118 -11.18 7.15 -1.70
CA PHE A 118 -10.44 6.20 -2.51
C PHE A 118 -10.75 6.38 -3.99
N ALA A 119 -12.02 6.63 -4.33
CA ALA A 119 -12.41 6.85 -5.72
C ALA A 119 -11.71 8.08 -6.29
N ASP A 120 -11.59 9.13 -5.48
CA ASP A 120 -10.90 10.33 -5.92
C ASP A 120 -9.43 10.07 -6.19
N ILE A 121 -8.82 9.25 -5.35
CA ILE A 121 -7.42 8.89 -5.53
C ILE A 121 -7.24 8.05 -6.80
N GLN A 122 -8.13 7.10 -7.02
CA GLN A 122 -8.06 6.28 -8.23
C GLN A 122 -8.17 7.15 -9.48
N LYS A 123 -9.04 8.12 -9.44
CA LYS A 123 -9.23 9.02 -10.56
C LYS A 123 -7.97 9.84 -10.79
N ALA A 124 -7.37 10.34 -9.72
CA ALA A 124 -6.15 11.13 -9.81
C ALA A 124 -5.01 10.29 -10.39
N VAL A 125 -4.92 9.04 -9.98
CA VAL A 125 -3.89 8.15 -10.50
C VAL A 125 -4.11 7.91 -12.00
N ARG A 126 -5.35 7.66 -12.41
CA ARG A 126 -5.64 7.47 -13.82
C ARG A 126 -5.27 8.70 -14.63
N ASN A 127 -5.59 9.88 -14.11
CA ASN A 127 -5.26 11.11 -14.80
C ASN A 127 -3.76 11.34 -14.90
N LEU A 128 -3.04 10.88 -13.91
CA LEU A 128 -1.59 11.00 -13.91
C LEU A 128 -0.99 10.16 -15.02
N LEU A 129 -1.60 9.03 -15.31
CA LEU A 129 -1.06 8.10 -16.30
C LEU A 129 -1.56 8.36 -17.74
N SER A 130 -2.49 9.24 -17.91
CA SER A 130 -3.06 9.46 -19.24
C SER A 130 -2.36 10.60 -20.00
#